data_84a5cca5fbef3a09bbc3c0ed8f427df7
#
_entry.id   84a5cca5fbef3a09bbc3c0ed8f427df7
#
_cell.length_a   1.000
_cell.length_b   1.000
_cell.length_c   1.000
_cell.angle_alpha   90.00
_cell.angle_beta   90.00
_cell.angle_gamma   90.00
#
_symmetry.space_group_name_H-M   'P 1'
#
loop_
_entity.id
_entity.type
_entity.pdbx_description
1 polymer ?
#
loop_
_entity_poly.entity_id
_entity_poly.type
_entity_poly.pdbx_seq_one_letter_code
_entity_poly.pdbx_strand_id
1 'polypeptide(L)'
;MNFCAAIDAALPRAGIAIVAADGHAVCRHFVEGRPGLVETLPPLLQTCLAEAAVKVDAVAVTIGPGSFTGLRTAISLAQGYAAAAGISLFGVTVDEAFAMAFPTLHRPLWVAIRARKDRIFLIRDGIAEAFADADIPRTRSPVAVAGDAANEVAARLAAAGGDVILTNARMIDPVWVAHAALARHEAGLPPRDAQPVYVDPPEARLPAGGLRPEPV
;
A
#
# COMPACT_ATOMS: atom_id res chain seq x y z
N MET A 1 13.89 -4.14 -16.69
CA MET A 1 13.94 -4.04 -15.21
C MET A 1 14.50 -5.36 -14.69
N ASN A 2 15.71 -5.35 -14.08
CA ASN A 2 16.34 -6.58 -13.56
C ASN A 2 16.09 -6.72 -12.05
N PHE A 3 16.20 -5.61 -11.30
CA PHE A 3 15.96 -5.58 -9.86
C PHE A 3 15.12 -4.36 -9.49
N CYS A 4 14.04 -4.60 -8.74
CA CYS A 4 13.14 -3.58 -8.23
C CYS A 4 13.24 -3.49 -6.70
N ALA A 5 13.51 -2.31 -6.16
CA ALA A 5 13.35 -2.03 -4.74
C ALA A 5 11.91 -1.63 -4.46
N ALA A 6 11.24 -2.32 -3.56
CA ALA A 6 9.85 -2.03 -3.18
C ALA A 6 9.77 -1.50 -1.75
N ILE A 7 9.00 -0.46 -1.54
CA ILE A 7 8.80 0.21 -0.24
C ILE A 7 7.32 0.28 0.07
N ASP A 8 6.93 -0.24 1.23
CA ASP A 8 5.56 -0.14 1.75
C ASP A 8 5.53 0.43 3.16
N ALA A 9 4.60 1.34 3.40
CA ALA A 9 4.21 1.81 4.73
C ALA A 9 2.74 2.26 4.76
N ALA A 10 1.91 1.66 3.92
CA ALA A 10 0.49 2.00 3.83
C ALA A 10 -0.33 1.52 5.04
N LEU A 11 0.07 0.41 5.65
CA LEU A 11 -0.60 -0.25 6.78
C LEU A 11 0.27 -0.19 8.05
N PRO A 12 -0.21 -0.72 9.21
CA PRO A 12 0.54 -0.68 10.48
C PRO A 12 1.92 -1.34 10.45
N ARG A 13 2.19 -2.21 9.49
CA ARG A 13 3.52 -2.76 9.22
C ARG A 13 4.15 -2.04 8.03
N ALA A 14 5.41 -1.66 8.12
CA ALA A 14 6.19 -1.21 6.98
C ALA A 14 7.18 -2.28 6.53
N GLY A 15 7.59 -2.22 5.27
CA GLY A 15 8.55 -3.18 4.77
C GLY A 15 9.27 -2.70 3.52
N ILE A 16 10.42 -3.34 3.27
CA ILE A 16 11.24 -3.13 2.09
C ILE A 16 11.64 -4.49 1.53
N ALA A 17 11.61 -4.60 0.21
CA ALA A 17 12.15 -5.77 -0.50
C ALA A 17 12.96 -5.34 -1.71
N ILE A 18 13.91 -6.17 -2.10
CA ILE A 18 14.55 -6.12 -3.42
C ILE A 18 14.19 -7.41 -4.14
N VAL A 19 13.58 -7.27 -5.30
CA VAL A 19 13.00 -8.37 -6.07
C VAL A 19 13.61 -8.39 -7.47
N ALA A 20 14.05 -9.56 -7.91
CA ALA A 20 14.55 -9.78 -9.24
C ALA A 20 13.43 -9.85 -10.29
N ALA A 21 13.75 -9.70 -11.57
CA ALA A 21 12.79 -9.74 -12.68
C ALA A 21 11.96 -11.04 -12.74
N ASP A 22 12.52 -12.15 -12.27
CA ASP A 22 11.83 -13.46 -12.19
C ASP A 22 10.85 -13.56 -11.00
N GLY A 23 10.71 -12.48 -10.22
CA GLY A 23 9.84 -12.41 -9.03
C GLY A 23 10.49 -12.90 -7.74
N HIS A 24 11.74 -13.38 -7.78
CA HIS A 24 12.44 -13.83 -6.57
C HIS A 24 12.84 -12.66 -5.67
N ALA A 25 12.53 -12.75 -4.38
CA ALA A 25 12.97 -11.78 -3.39
C ALA A 25 14.42 -12.03 -2.98
N VAL A 26 15.32 -11.10 -3.32
CA VAL A 26 16.75 -11.16 -2.95
C VAL A 26 16.95 -10.71 -1.51
N CYS A 27 16.19 -9.71 -1.08
CA CYS A 27 16.18 -9.21 0.28
C CYS A 27 14.76 -8.81 0.66
N ARG A 28 14.37 -9.02 1.93
CA ARG A 28 13.06 -8.62 2.45
C ARG A 28 13.12 -8.36 3.95
N HIS A 29 12.73 -7.16 4.35
CA HIS A 29 12.66 -6.76 5.76
C HIS A 29 11.33 -6.12 6.09
N PHE A 30 10.91 -6.29 7.34
CA PHE A 30 9.71 -5.69 7.92
C PHE A 30 10.03 -4.97 9.21
N VAL A 31 9.23 -3.94 9.49
CA VAL A 31 9.18 -3.27 10.78
C VAL A 31 7.74 -3.20 11.24
N GLU A 32 7.46 -3.68 12.43
CA GLU A 32 6.15 -3.65 13.06
C GLU A 32 6.14 -2.66 14.22
N GLY A 33 5.00 -2.04 14.44
CA GLY A 33 4.77 -1.20 15.60
C GLY A 33 4.84 0.30 15.36
N ARG A 34 4.13 1.04 16.20
CA ARG A 34 4.16 2.50 16.34
C ARG A 34 4.71 2.84 17.74
N PRO A 35 5.46 3.89 17.97
CA PRO A 35 5.97 4.95 17.12
C PRO A 35 7.36 4.63 16.53
N GLY A 36 7.81 5.37 15.51
CA GLY A 36 9.14 5.24 14.92
C GLY A 36 9.20 4.48 13.59
N LEU A 37 8.05 3.97 13.09
CA LEU A 37 7.97 3.24 11.82
C LEU A 37 8.58 4.02 10.65
N VAL A 38 8.35 5.32 10.63
CA VAL A 38 8.79 6.24 9.57
C VAL A 38 10.31 6.45 9.59
N GLU A 39 10.88 6.56 10.78
CA GLU A 39 12.32 6.82 10.99
C GLU A 39 13.18 5.58 10.66
N THR A 40 12.55 4.39 10.66
CA THR A 40 13.25 3.13 10.39
C THR A 40 13.35 2.81 8.91
N LEU A 41 12.53 3.43 8.03
CA LEU A 41 12.53 3.11 6.59
C LEU A 41 13.87 3.43 5.89
N PRO A 42 14.52 4.60 6.08
CA PRO A 42 15.78 4.88 5.41
C PRO A 42 16.91 3.89 5.79
N PRO A 43 17.19 3.61 7.08
CA PRO A 43 18.20 2.62 7.42
C PRO A 43 17.83 1.20 6.97
N LEU A 44 16.54 0.84 6.95
CA LEU A 44 16.07 -0.44 6.44
C LEU A 44 16.35 -0.59 4.95
N LEU A 45 16.15 0.48 4.15
CA LEU A 45 16.51 0.49 2.74
C LEU A 45 18.02 0.30 2.54
N GLN A 46 18.85 1.00 3.31
CA GLN A 46 20.31 0.84 3.26
C GLN A 46 20.74 -0.61 3.57
N THR A 47 20.17 -1.20 4.63
CA THR A 47 20.43 -2.59 5.00
C THR A 47 20.06 -3.54 3.86
N CYS A 48 18.86 -3.39 3.30
CA CYS A 48 18.38 -4.26 2.23
C CYS A 48 19.24 -4.12 0.94
N LEU A 49 19.65 -2.90 0.60
CA LEU A 49 20.56 -2.65 -0.53
C LEU A 49 21.94 -3.29 -0.32
N ALA A 50 22.48 -3.19 0.91
CA ALA A 50 23.78 -3.78 1.25
C ALA A 50 23.75 -5.31 1.23
N GLU A 51 22.69 -5.93 1.77
CA GLU A 51 22.50 -7.38 1.79
C GLU A 51 22.28 -7.95 0.39
N ALA A 52 21.46 -7.29 -0.42
CA ALA A 52 21.18 -7.73 -1.78
C ALA A 52 22.42 -7.64 -2.67
N ALA A 53 23.29 -6.66 -2.45
CA ALA A 53 24.54 -6.43 -3.21
C ALA A 53 24.32 -6.40 -4.74
N VAL A 54 23.16 -5.92 -5.19
CA VAL A 54 22.78 -5.81 -6.61
C VAL A 54 22.56 -4.36 -7.00
N LYS A 55 22.65 -4.06 -8.30
CA LYS A 55 22.26 -2.76 -8.81
C LYS A 55 20.76 -2.73 -9.06
N VAL A 56 20.04 -1.97 -8.25
CA VAL A 56 18.62 -1.70 -8.43
C VAL A 56 18.42 -0.75 -9.62
N ASP A 57 17.49 -1.05 -10.49
CA ASP A 57 17.18 -0.26 -11.71
C ASP A 57 15.74 0.25 -11.77
N ALA A 58 14.95 -0.02 -10.73
CA ALA A 58 13.63 0.57 -10.52
C ALA A 58 13.26 0.61 -9.04
N VAL A 59 12.36 1.53 -8.68
CA VAL A 59 11.72 1.59 -7.35
C VAL A 59 10.22 1.45 -7.52
N ALA A 60 9.58 0.71 -6.63
CA ALA A 60 8.14 0.64 -6.47
C ALA A 60 7.74 1.11 -5.07
N VAL A 61 6.65 1.83 -4.94
CA VAL A 61 6.17 2.32 -3.65
C VAL A 61 4.65 2.26 -3.57
N THR A 62 4.11 1.85 -2.43
CA THR A 62 2.68 1.95 -2.19
C THR A 62 2.25 3.40 -2.10
N ILE A 63 1.19 3.75 -2.85
CA ILE A 63 0.64 5.11 -2.90
C ILE A 63 -0.69 5.25 -2.16
N GLY A 64 -1.22 4.16 -1.61
CA GLY A 64 -2.45 4.17 -0.82
C GLY A 64 -3.64 3.46 -1.47
N PRO A 65 -4.80 3.58 -0.82
CA PRO A 65 -5.04 4.33 0.42
C PRO A 65 -4.41 3.68 1.66
N GLY A 66 -4.22 4.46 2.73
CA GLY A 66 -3.61 3.95 3.97
C GLY A 66 -3.16 5.05 4.94
N SER A 67 -2.16 4.74 5.74
CA SER A 67 -1.56 5.64 6.72
C SER A 67 -1.02 6.92 6.10
N PHE A 68 -1.57 8.06 6.47
CA PHE A 68 -1.16 9.37 5.95
C PHE A 68 0.35 9.64 6.09
N THR A 69 0.89 9.42 7.30
CA THR A 69 2.32 9.64 7.57
C THR A 69 3.17 8.57 6.89
N GLY A 70 2.76 7.30 6.98
CA GLY A 70 3.49 6.18 6.37
C GLY A 70 3.64 6.34 4.86
N LEU A 71 2.54 6.62 4.14
CA LEU A 71 2.55 6.83 2.71
C LEU A 71 3.47 7.97 2.29
N ARG A 72 3.36 9.13 2.94
CA ARG A 72 4.20 10.29 2.59
C ARG A 72 5.68 10.02 2.79
N THR A 73 6.04 9.33 3.87
CA THR A 73 7.44 8.97 4.13
C THR A 73 7.97 7.96 3.13
N ALA A 74 7.21 6.88 2.87
CA ALA A 74 7.61 5.89 1.88
C ALA A 74 7.78 6.51 0.48
N ILE A 75 6.81 7.33 0.06
CA ILE A 75 6.84 8.03 -1.23
C ILE A 75 8.03 8.99 -1.30
N SER A 76 8.27 9.81 -0.27
CA SER A 76 9.40 10.75 -0.27
C SER A 76 10.74 10.02 -0.31
N LEU A 77 10.90 8.91 0.43
CA LEU A 77 12.08 8.07 0.39
C LEU A 77 12.29 7.47 -1.01
N ALA A 78 11.22 6.92 -1.60
CA ALA A 78 11.26 6.33 -2.95
C ALA A 78 11.63 7.36 -4.02
N GLN A 79 11.02 8.56 -3.97
CA GLN A 79 11.31 9.67 -4.88
C GLN A 79 12.76 10.13 -4.75
N GLY A 80 13.24 10.34 -3.52
CA GLY A 80 14.62 10.73 -3.25
C GLY A 80 15.64 9.71 -3.76
N TYR A 81 15.41 8.43 -3.48
CA TYR A 81 16.28 7.35 -3.94
C TYR A 81 16.26 7.21 -5.48
N ALA A 82 15.07 7.19 -6.10
CA ALA A 82 14.94 7.07 -7.54
C ALA A 82 15.61 8.24 -8.28
N ALA A 83 15.43 9.47 -7.79
CA ALA A 83 16.05 10.66 -8.35
C ALA A 83 17.59 10.62 -8.22
N ALA A 84 18.11 10.25 -7.06
CA ALA A 84 19.55 10.15 -6.83
C ALA A 84 20.22 9.05 -7.68
N ALA A 85 19.52 7.94 -7.89
CA ALA A 85 20.01 6.80 -8.68
C ALA A 85 19.73 6.93 -10.20
N GLY A 86 18.91 7.88 -10.63
CA GLY A 86 18.51 8.08 -12.03
C GLY A 86 17.68 6.90 -12.58
N ILE A 87 16.81 6.32 -11.77
CA ILE A 87 16.01 5.13 -12.11
C ILE A 87 14.51 5.38 -12.06
N SER A 88 13.73 4.50 -12.68
CA SER A 88 12.27 4.63 -12.75
C SER A 88 11.60 4.42 -11.38
N LEU A 89 10.53 5.18 -11.12
CA LEU A 89 9.69 5.05 -9.92
C LEU A 89 8.26 4.66 -10.30
N PHE A 90 7.74 3.60 -9.67
CA PHE A 90 6.39 3.08 -9.89
C PHE A 90 5.52 3.26 -8.66
N GLY A 91 4.43 4.03 -8.78
CA GLY A 91 3.36 4.05 -7.79
C GLY A 91 2.48 2.81 -7.91
N VAL A 92 2.23 2.12 -6.80
CA VAL A 92 1.40 0.92 -6.71
C VAL A 92 0.28 1.16 -5.71
N THR A 93 -0.97 0.95 -6.10
CA THR A 93 -2.10 1.05 -5.17
C THR A 93 -2.15 -0.17 -4.24
N VAL A 94 -2.80 -0.02 -3.09
CA VAL A 94 -2.86 -1.09 -2.08
C VAL A 94 -3.60 -2.32 -2.61
N ASP A 95 -4.66 -2.14 -3.38
CA ASP A 95 -5.40 -3.23 -4.00
C ASP A 95 -4.58 -3.97 -5.08
N GLU A 96 -3.79 -3.24 -5.89
CA GLU A 96 -2.85 -3.86 -6.83
C GLU A 96 -1.82 -4.73 -6.09
N ALA A 97 -1.27 -4.24 -4.98
CA ALA A 97 -0.33 -5.02 -4.18
C ALA A 97 -1.00 -6.29 -3.62
N PHE A 98 -2.20 -6.18 -3.01
CA PHE A 98 -2.92 -7.34 -2.50
C PHE A 98 -3.33 -8.33 -3.61
N ALA A 99 -3.64 -7.86 -4.81
CA ALA A 99 -3.96 -8.74 -5.93
C ALA A 99 -2.79 -9.67 -6.30
N MET A 100 -1.54 -9.21 -6.14
CA MET A 100 -0.35 -10.03 -6.38
C MET A 100 -0.19 -11.18 -5.38
N ALA A 101 -0.83 -11.13 -4.21
CA ALA A 101 -0.85 -12.24 -3.26
C ALA A 101 -1.71 -13.43 -3.74
N PHE A 102 -2.62 -13.21 -4.68
CA PHE A 102 -3.65 -14.16 -5.06
C PHE A 102 -3.79 -14.28 -6.58
N PRO A 103 -2.74 -14.69 -7.32
CA PRO A 103 -2.75 -14.72 -8.79
C PRO A 103 -3.78 -15.69 -9.39
N THR A 104 -4.24 -16.67 -8.62
CA THR A 104 -5.25 -17.66 -9.03
C THR A 104 -6.62 -17.44 -8.40
N LEU A 105 -6.88 -16.27 -7.84
CA LEU A 105 -8.17 -15.97 -7.24
C LEU A 105 -9.25 -15.74 -8.33
N HIS A 106 -10.28 -16.58 -8.32
CA HIS A 106 -11.39 -16.49 -9.26
C HIS A 106 -12.61 -15.72 -8.75
N ARG A 107 -12.42 -14.91 -7.69
CA ARG A 107 -13.46 -14.07 -7.08
C ARG A 107 -12.97 -12.62 -7.03
N PRO A 108 -13.85 -11.62 -7.11
CA PRO A 108 -13.49 -10.23 -6.83
C PRO A 108 -12.82 -10.11 -5.45
N LEU A 109 -11.67 -9.45 -5.41
CA LEU A 109 -10.95 -9.16 -4.18
C LEU A 109 -11.39 -7.79 -3.66
N TRP A 110 -11.95 -7.77 -2.46
CA TRP A 110 -12.21 -6.56 -1.71
C TRP A 110 -11.08 -6.34 -0.72
N VAL A 111 -10.52 -5.14 -0.71
CA VAL A 111 -9.46 -4.79 0.23
C VAL A 111 -10.02 -3.83 1.27
N ALA A 112 -9.98 -4.25 2.52
CA ALA A 112 -10.50 -3.52 3.66
C ALA A 112 -9.37 -3.01 4.55
N ILE A 113 -9.29 -1.69 4.73
CA ILE A 113 -8.22 -1.02 5.46
C ILE A 113 -8.81 -0.22 6.61
N ARG A 114 -8.25 -0.37 7.82
CA ARG A 114 -8.61 0.43 8.98
C ARG A 114 -8.09 1.86 8.81
N ALA A 115 -8.97 2.80 8.51
CA ALA A 115 -8.62 4.21 8.36
C ALA A 115 -8.39 4.88 9.71
N ARG A 116 -9.36 4.75 10.61
CA ARG A 116 -9.36 5.23 11.99
C ARG A 116 -10.43 4.47 12.78
N LYS A 117 -10.62 4.83 14.06
CA LYS A 117 -11.69 4.23 14.87
C LYS A 117 -13.05 4.38 14.14
N ASP A 118 -13.79 3.27 14.09
CA ASP A 118 -15.13 3.16 13.52
C ASP A 118 -15.22 3.56 12.02
N ARG A 119 -14.07 3.52 11.27
CA ARG A 119 -14.03 3.86 9.83
C ARG A 119 -13.11 2.94 9.05
N ILE A 120 -13.60 2.41 7.95
CA ILE A 120 -12.91 1.51 7.04
C ILE A 120 -12.86 2.14 5.64
N PHE A 121 -11.70 2.07 4.99
CA PHE A 121 -11.60 2.23 3.54
C PHE A 121 -11.81 0.85 2.91
N LEU A 122 -12.80 0.75 2.05
CA LEU A 122 -13.08 -0.47 1.29
C LEU A 122 -12.80 -0.22 -0.18
N ILE A 123 -11.89 -1.00 -0.74
CA ILE A 123 -11.50 -0.92 -2.15
C ILE A 123 -12.17 -2.07 -2.89
N ARG A 124 -12.92 -1.74 -3.93
CA ARG A 124 -13.66 -2.67 -4.79
C ARG A 124 -13.49 -2.23 -6.23
N ASP A 125 -13.06 -3.15 -7.09
CA ASP A 125 -12.86 -2.86 -8.52
C ASP A 125 -11.99 -1.62 -8.78
N GLY A 126 -10.93 -1.43 -7.98
CA GLY A 126 -10.01 -0.29 -8.05
C GLY A 126 -10.56 1.02 -7.47
N ILE A 127 -11.79 1.04 -6.95
CA ILE A 127 -12.42 2.22 -6.35
C ILE A 127 -12.38 2.11 -4.83
N ALA A 128 -11.74 3.09 -4.19
CA ALA A 128 -11.67 3.19 -2.74
C ALA A 128 -12.76 4.12 -2.20
N GLU A 129 -13.57 3.61 -1.29
CA GLU A 129 -14.64 4.36 -0.61
C GLU A 129 -14.50 4.23 0.89
N ALA A 130 -14.96 5.24 1.63
CA ALA A 130 -14.93 5.26 3.08
C ALA A 130 -16.29 4.96 3.68
N PHE A 131 -16.34 3.97 4.57
CA PHE A 131 -17.56 3.56 5.27
C PHE A 131 -17.38 3.65 6.78
N ALA A 132 -18.46 3.97 7.49
CA ALA A 132 -18.52 3.65 8.91
C ALA A 132 -18.59 2.14 9.07
N ASP A 133 -18.09 1.62 10.18
CA ASP A 133 -18.08 0.16 10.43
C ASP A 133 -19.47 -0.46 10.32
N ALA A 134 -20.53 0.29 10.68
CA ALA A 134 -21.91 -0.18 10.59
C ALA A 134 -22.46 -0.20 9.15
N ASP A 135 -21.90 0.58 8.23
CA ASP A 135 -22.45 0.86 6.90
C ASP A 135 -21.75 0.09 5.78
N ILE A 136 -21.01 -0.95 6.11
CA ILE A 136 -20.35 -1.81 5.12
C ILE A 136 -21.40 -2.37 4.14
N PRO A 137 -21.23 -2.13 2.82
CA PRO A 137 -22.21 -2.53 1.82
C PRO A 137 -22.29 -4.06 1.72
N ARG A 138 -23.50 -4.57 1.48
CA ARG A 138 -23.72 -6.00 1.24
C ARG A 138 -23.13 -6.42 -0.10
N THR A 139 -22.66 -7.65 -0.19
CA THR A 139 -22.33 -8.27 -1.49
C THR A 139 -23.51 -9.10 -2.01
N ARG A 140 -23.66 -9.10 -3.33
CA ARG A 140 -24.61 -9.98 -4.05
C ARG A 140 -23.90 -11.14 -4.76
N SER A 141 -22.58 -11.05 -4.85
CA SER A 141 -21.73 -12.05 -5.52
C SER A 141 -20.70 -12.58 -4.55
N PRO A 142 -20.16 -13.78 -4.79
CA PRO A 142 -19.04 -14.31 -4.01
C PRO A 142 -17.84 -13.35 -4.07
N VAL A 143 -17.25 -13.05 -2.91
CA VAL A 143 -16.07 -12.16 -2.80
C VAL A 143 -15.00 -12.76 -1.90
N ALA A 144 -13.77 -12.33 -2.08
CA ALA A 144 -12.67 -12.55 -1.14
C ALA A 144 -12.29 -11.23 -0.47
N VAL A 145 -11.91 -11.26 0.80
CA VAL A 145 -11.57 -10.05 1.57
C VAL A 145 -10.16 -10.15 2.11
N ALA A 146 -9.34 -9.11 1.87
CA ALA A 146 -7.98 -8.94 2.38
C ALA A 146 -7.83 -7.60 3.10
N GLY A 147 -6.68 -7.37 3.76
CA GLY A 147 -6.37 -6.13 4.47
C GLY A 147 -6.55 -6.23 5.98
N ASP A 148 -6.11 -5.20 6.70
CA ASP A 148 -6.06 -5.20 8.17
C ASP A 148 -7.45 -5.10 8.84
N ALA A 149 -8.48 -4.63 8.11
CA ALA A 149 -9.89 -4.65 8.52
C ALA A 149 -10.69 -5.82 7.91
N ALA A 150 -10.03 -6.79 7.27
CA ALA A 150 -10.72 -7.89 6.57
C ALA A 150 -11.58 -8.76 7.50
N ASN A 151 -11.16 -8.97 8.75
CA ASN A 151 -11.92 -9.78 9.71
C ASN A 151 -13.30 -9.18 9.98
N GLU A 152 -13.35 -7.88 10.24
CA GLU A 152 -14.60 -7.17 10.53
C GLU A 152 -15.52 -7.13 9.31
N VAL A 153 -14.95 -6.84 8.14
CA VAL A 153 -15.73 -6.78 6.89
C VAL A 153 -16.26 -8.16 6.52
N ALA A 154 -15.43 -9.20 6.55
CA ALA A 154 -15.86 -10.55 6.23
C ALA A 154 -16.94 -11.06 7.20
N ALA A 155 -16.80 -10.80 8.52
CA ALA A 155 -17.80 -11.18 9.50
C ALA A 155 -19.15 -10.50 9.24
N ARG A 156 -19.17 -9.21 8.89
CA ARG A 156 -20.39 -8.47 8.54
C ARG A 156 -21.06 -8.97 7.27
N LEU A 157 -20.26 -9.22 6.23
CA LEU A 157 -20.74 -9.77 4.97
C LEU A 157 -21.37 -11.16 5.18
N ALA A 158 -20.70 -12.03 5.93
CA ALA A 158 -21.20 -13.38 6.26
C ALA A 158 -22.48 -13.30 7.10
N ALA A 159 -22.55 -12.44 8.12
CA ALA A 159 -23.75 -12.22 8.92
C ALA A 159 -24.93 -11.68 8.10
N ALA A 160 -24.64 -10.97 6.99
CA ALA A 160 -25.66 -10.51 6.05
C ALA A 160 -26.04 -11.56 4.98
N GLY A 161 -25.53 -12.79 5.08
CA GLY A 161 -25.79 -13.91 4.15
C GLY A 161 -24.92 -13.89 2.88
N GLY A 162 -23.85 -13.10 2.84
CA GLY A 162 -22.94 -13.06 1.69
C GLY A 162 -22.02 -14.28 1.62
N ASP A 163 -21.71 -14.75 0.41
CA ASP A 163 -20.66 -15.76 0.16
C ASP A 163 -19.30 -15.04 0.17
N VAL A 164 -18.56 -15.18 1.27
CA VAL A 164 -17.31 -14.49 1.51
C VAL A 164 -16.18 -15.45 1.91
N ILE A 165 -15.02 -15.27 1.30
CA ILE A 165 -13.76 -15.88 1.72
C ILE A 165 -12.93 -14.84 2.46
N LEU A 166 -12.58 -15.12 3.70
CA LEU A 166 -11.59 -14.36 4.44
C LEU A 166 -10.20 -14.90 4.06
N THR A 167 -9.41 -14.09 3.33
CA THR A 167 -8.04 -14.46 2.97
C THR A 167 -7.12 -14.43 4.19
N ASN A 168 -5.87 -14.87 4.05
CA ASN A 168 -4.85 -14.77 5.09
C ASN A 168 -3.99 -13.50 4.99
N ALA A 169 -4.15 -12.67 3.96
CA ALA A 169 -3.38 -11.44 3.76
C ALA A 169 -3.99 -10.28 4.56
N ARG A 170 -3.33 -9.90 5.66
CA ARG A 170 -3.73 -8.77 6.53
C ARG A 170 -2.86 -7.55 6.30
N MET A 171 -1.60 -7.74 5.98
CA MET A 171 -0.60 -6.71 5.77
C MET A 171 0.04 -6.89 4.40
N ILE A 172 0.48 -5.80 3.80
CA ILE A 172 1.19 -5.84 2.53
C ILE A 172 2.58 -6.48 2.74
N ASP A 173 2.94 -7.37 1.83
CA ASP A 173 4.33 -7.78 1.65
C ASP A 173 4.94 -6.88 0.58
N PRO A 174 6.07 -6.20 0.83
CA PRO A 174 6.69 -5.35 -0.17
C PRO A 174 7.08 -6.12 -1.46
N VAL A 175 7.22 -7.43 -1.39
CA VAL A 175 7.41 -8.27 -2.58
C VAL A 175 6.22 -8.14 -3.55
N TRP A 176 4.99 -8.06 -3.03
CA TRP A 176 3.80 -7.87 -3.87
C TRP A 176 3.78 -6.49 -4.54
N VAL A 177 4.33 -5.46 -3.88
CA VAL A 177 4.50 -4.13 -4.47
C VAL A 177 5.47 -4.17 -5.65
N ALA A 178 6.60 -4.91 -5.50
CA ALA A 178 7.52 -5.13 -6.61
C ALA A 178 6.85 -5.92 -7.75
N HIS A 179 6.11 -6.99 -7.44
CA HIS A 179 5.42 -7.80 -8.45
C HIS A 179 4.41 -6.96 -9.25
N ALA A 180 3.66 -6.08 -8.61
CA ALA A 180 2.72 -5.18 -9.30
C ALA A 180 3.46 -4.22 -10.26
N ALA A 181 4.60 -3.68 -9.85
CA ALA A 181 5.43 -2.83 -10.70
C ALA A 181 6.07 -3.60 -11.86
N LEU A 182 6.56 -4.82 -11.61
CA LEU A 182 7.10 -5.72 -12.64
C LEU A 182 6.03 -6.06 -13.68
N ALA A 183 4.86 -6.50 -13.25
CA ALA A 183 3.74 -6.83 -14.14
C ALA A 183 3.33 -5.62 -15.00
N ARG A 184 3.30 -4.40 -14.41
CA ARG A 184 3.03 -3.18 -15.15
C ARG A 184 4.09 -2.88 -16.20
N HIS A 185 5.36 -3.07 -15.85
CA HIS A 185 6.49 -2.89 -16.77
C HIS A 185 6.45 -3.91 -17.93
N GLU A 186 6.20 -5.19 -17.62
CA GLU A 186 6.09 -6.27 -18.63
C GLU A 186 4.92 -6.04 -19.59
N ALA A 187 3.83 -5.47 -19.10
CA ALA A 187 2.68 -5.07 -19.92
C ALA A 187 2.97 -3.84 -20.81
N GLY A 188 4.17 -3.26 -20.75
CA GLY A 188 4.54 -2.05 -21.51
C GLY A 188 3.80 -0.79 -21.06
N LEU A 189 3.22 -0.80 -19.87
CA LEU A 189 2.51 0.36 -19.33
C LEU A 189 3.50 1.34 -18.70
N PRO A 190 3.28 2.66 -18.85
CA PRO A 190 4.14 3.67 -18.23
C PRO A 190 4.09 3.55 -16.69
N PRO A 191 5.16 3.94 -15.97
CA PRO A 191 5.12 4.08 -14.53
C PRO A 191 3.93 4.95 -14.10
N ARG A 192 3.21 4.53 -13.04
CA ARG A 192 2.22 5.40 -12.40
C ARG A 192 2.94 6.36 -11.48
N ASP A 193 2.49 7.62 -11.45
CA ASP A 193 3.03 8.63 -10.55
C ASP A 193 2.95 8.18 -9.08
N ALA A 194 4.03 8.40 -8.35
CA ALA A 194 4.09 8.16 -6.93
C ALA A 194 3.53 9.36 -6.15
N GLN A 195 2.19 9.55 -6.28
CA GLN A 195 1.42 10.54 -5.54
C GLN A 195 0.45 9.83 -4.59
N PRO A 196 0.28 10.31 -3.35
CA PRO A 196 -0.61 9.64 -2.40
C PRO A 196 -2.07 9.67 -2.86
N VAL A 197 -2.74 8.50 -2.80
CA VAL A 197 -4.17 8.38 -3.04
C VAL A 197 -4.92 8.57 -1.72
N TYR A 198 -5.71 9.63 -1.64
CA TYR A 198 -6.54 9.93 -0.48
C TYR A 198 -8.01 9.60 -0.78
N VAL A 199 -8.67 8.88 0.14
CA VAL A 199 -10.11 8.56 0.06
C VAL A 199 -10.94 9.67 0.66
N ASP A 200 -10.50 10.18 1.82
CA ASP A 200 -11.15 11.30 2.47
C ASP A 200 -10.50 12.62 2.03
N PRO A 201 -11.30 13.70 1.85
CA PRO A 201 -10.75 15.02 1.66
C PRO A 201 -9.92 15.41 2.91
N PRO A 202 -8.88 16.24 2.75
CA PRO A 202 -8.09 16.70 3.88
C PRO A 202 -8.97 17.46 4.86
N GLU A 203 -9.01 17.01 6.13
CA GLU A 203 -9.72 17.68 7.22
C GLU A 203 -8.90 18.89 7.74
N ALA A 204 -8.43 19.75 6.85
CA ALA A 204 -7.78 20.99 7.23
C ALA A 204 -8.84 21.96 7.76
N ARG A 205 -8.91 22.12 9.09
CA ARG A 205 -9.69 23.18 9.71
C ARG A 205 -8.81 24.41 9.85
N LEU A 206 -9.28 25.55 9.35
CA LEU A 206 -8.64 26.82 9.68
C LEU A 206 -8.65 26.99 11.22
N PRO A 207 -7.54 27.49 11.82
CA PRO A 207 -7.55 27.84 13.24
C PRO A 207 -8.71 28.78 13.56
N ALA A 208 -9.30 28.67 14.73
CA ALA A 208 -10.46 29.50 15.16
C ALA A 208 -10.21 31.03 15.07
N GLY A 209 -8.96 31.46 14.94
CA GLY A 209 -8.55 32.86 14.75
C GLY A 209 -8.14 33.21 13.31
N GLY A 210 -8.39 32.36 12.32
CA GLY A 210 -7.90 32.57 10.94
C GLY A 210 -6.43 32.26 10.76
N LEU A 211 -5.91 32.47 9.54
CA LEU A 211 -4.47 32.40 9.27
C LEU A 211 -3.75 33.54 9.99
N ARG A 212 -2.55 33.29 10.54
CA ARG A 212 -1.71 34.39 11.04
C ARG A 212 -1.50 35.40 9.93
N PRO A 213 -1.62 36.73 10.21
CA PRO A 213 -1.25 37.73 9.22
C PRO A 213 0.21 37.51 8.81
N GLU A 214 0.51 37.80 7.53
CA GLU A 214 1.89 37.75 7.03
C GLU A 214 2.78 38.66 7.90
N PRO A 215 3.98 38.21 8.25
CA PRO A 215 4.93 39.08 8.92
C PRO A 215 5.24 40.32 8.03
N VAL A 216 5.10 41.49 8.59
CA VAL A 216 5.41 42.78 7.95
C VAL A 216 6.94 42.91 7.79
#